data_b8ce15980dc2b424f2d8119f3198009a
#
_entry.id   b8ce15980dc2b424f2d8119f3198009a
#
_cell.length_a   1.000
_cell.length_b   1.000
_cell.length_c   1.000
_cell.angle_alpha   90.00
_cell.angle_beta   90.00
_cell.angle_gamma   90.00
#
_symmetry.space_group_name_H-M   'P 1'
#
loop_
_entity.id
_entity.type
_entity.pdbx_description
1 polymer ?
#
loop_
_entity_poly.entity_id
_entity_poly.type
_entity_poly.pdbx_seq_one_letter_code
_entity_poly.pdbx_strand_id
1 'polypeptide(L)'
;MTEPTASDIAQQIKVSGKAWGMLAVTYFASICAPLCQFKIPPLASWLFPAFHGALDSVTFGTLMSAIALIGVVLAFPAAFIARRMGLKNVILLSVACLGVGSALGGVDANLTLLLVSRLLEGVGIGLIGVAAPSCVTIWFPERKRGLALGLWATWVPVGSVLAFNTVPMIAGAFGYQTVFFSLAGVCLVAFVLFCAVYRMPEGATGDMGIEGTFIESLKYCKNRRIWILGAVFFLFSMTTIGIMNTYYNTFLETQLGFDAQTASSLSSIIMFISLFVAPLTGLVSDKLPLGRKYLVGIAMMVLLIPTGFFMFYVGDGATAVMWATIILQGIGGGMCGGSLRPMAPMLMRNTAMGATMAMAIMQFCQNLGSAIGSPLFGAVMSTQGWETASFMLQLPAYALALVLCFFILPRGKNVTSLDDVPADKAWPKGF
;
A
#
# COMPACT_ATOMS: atom_id res chain seq x y z
N MET A 1 -32.47 -8.65 35.14
CA MET A 1 -31.62 -7.83 34.22
C MET A 1 -32.59 -7.01 33.42
N THR A 2 -32.62 -5.71 33.68
CA THR A 2 -33.44 -4.75 32.91
C THR A 2 -32.87 -4.63 31.50
N GLU A 3 -33.71 -4.77 30.46
CA GLU A 3 -33.29 -4.52 29.09
C GLU A 3 -32.77 -3.12 28.97
N PRO A 4 -31.63 -2.91 28.27
CA PRO A 4 -31.07 -1.57 28.09
C PRO A 4 -32.05 -0.70 27.33
N THR A 5 -32.30 0.51 27.83
CA THR A 5 -33.20 1.47 27.22
C THR A 5 -32.63 2.00 25.90
N ALA A 6 -33.49 2.53 25.01
CA ALA A 6 -33.06 3.13 23.76
C ALA A 6 -32.03 4.27 23.97
N SER A 7 -32.06 4.95 25.13
CA SER A 7 -31.08 5.95 25.55
C SER A 7 -29.72 5.33 25.92
N ASP A 8 -29.71 4.17 26.57
CA ASP A 8 -28.48 3.43 26.89
C ASP A 8 -27.81 2.89 25.63
N ILE A 9 -28.61 2.39 24.69
CA ILE A 9 -28.14 1.96 23.38
C ILE A 9 -27.60 3.16 22.57
N ALA A 10 -28.24 4.32 22.64
CA ALA A 10 -27.79 5.54 21.95
C ALA A 10 -26.52 6.12 22.59
N GLN A 11 -26.34 6.04 23.91
CA GLN A 11 -25.10 6.45 24.58
C GLN A 11 -23.93 5.50 24.29
N GLN A 12 -24.16 4.19 24.18
CA GLN A 12 -23.15 3.21 23.73
C GLN A 12 -22.71 3.42 22.27
N ILE A 13 -23.49 4.14 21.45
CA ILE A 13 -23.21 4.41 20.04
C ILE A 13 -22.43 5.73 19.84
N LYS A 14 -22.39 6.62 20.86
CA LYS A 14 -21.73 7.93 20.76
C LYS A 14 -20.20 7.74 20.88
N VAL A 15 -19.50 7.81 19.74
CA VAL A 15 -18.03 7.83 19.72
C VAL A 15 -17.53 9.08 20.41
N SER A 16 -16.68 8.91 21.41
CA SER A 16 -16.06 10.04 22.14
C SER A 16 -15.29 10.94 21.18
N GLY A 17 -15.35 12.26 21.39
CA GLY A 17 -14.49 13.22 20.65
C GLY A 17 -13.00 12.89 20.80
N LYS A 18 -12.59 12.28 21.91
CA LYS A 18 -11.23 11.77 22.11
C LYS A 18 -10.85 10.71 21.07
N ALA A 19 -11.77 9.79 20.72
CA ALA A 19 -11.49 8.75 19.72
C ALA A 19 -11.20 9.34 18.34
N TRP A 20 -11.93 10.38 17.94
CA TRP A 20 -11.66 11.11 16.70
C TRP A 20 -10.33 11.86 16.74
N GLY A 21 -9.97 12.43 17.88
CA GLY A 21 -8.64 13.04 18.09
C GLY A 21 -7.50 12.00 17.96
N MET A 22 -7.70 10.80 18.55
CA MET A 22 -6.71 9.71 18.44
C MET A 22 -6.59 9.18 16.99
N LEU A 23 -7.72 9.11 16.27
CA LEU A 23 -7.71 8.77 14.84
C LEU A 23 -6.93 9.83 14.04
N ALA A 24 -7.19 11.13 14.27
CA ALA A 24 -6.52 12.21 13.54
C ALA A 24 -5.00 12.19 13.75
N VAL A 25 -4.54 12.01 14.99
CA VAL A 25 -3.10 11.94 15.31
C VAL A 25 -2.46 10.68 14.73
N THR A 26 -3.15 9.53 14.78
CA THR A 26 -2.68 8.29 14.15
C THR A 26 -2.65 8.41 12.63
N TYR A 27 -3.64 9.06 12.03
CA TYR A 27 -3.70 9.33 10.61
C TYR A 27 -2.55 10.23 10.15
N PHE A 28 -2.28 11.32 10.88
CA PHE A 28 -1.17 12.23 10.58
C PHE A 28 0.19 11.51 10.68
N ALA A 29 0.41 10.70 11.72
CA ALA A 29 1.59 9.86 11.81
C ALA A 29 1.71 8.88 10.64
N SER A 30 0.58 8.30 10.18
CA SER A 30 0.55 7.36 9.06
C SER A 30 0.88 8.03 7.72
N ILE A 31 0.43 9.26 7.46
CA ILE A 31 0.71 9.99 6.21
C ILE A 31 2.21 10.22 6.00
N CYS A 32 3.02 10.30 7.05
CA CYS A 32 4.47 10.43 6.93
C CYS A 32 5.10 9.30 6.10
N ALA A 33 4.53 8.08 6.17
CA ALA A 33 5.07 6.94 5.44
C ALA A 33 4.94 7.07 3.91
N PRO A 34 3.76 7.30 3.31
CA PRO A 34 3.65 7.52 1.87
C PRO A 34 4.34 8.81 1.41
N LEU A 35 4.40 9.87 2.22
CA LEU A 35 5.22 11.05 1.91
C LEU A 35 6.69 10.68 1.72
N CYS A 36 7.28 9.89 2.64
CA CYS A 36 8.65 9.42 2.52
C CYS A 36 8.81 8.41 1.39
N GLN A 37 7.85 7.51 1.18
CA GLN A 37 7.91 6.49 0.14
C GLN A 37 7.92 7.09 -1.27
N PHE A 38 7.00 8.01 -1.55
CA PHE A 38 6.75 8.53 -2.88
C PHE A 38 7.47 9.86 -3.19
N LYS A 39 8.44 10.27 -2.38
CA LYS A 39 9.24 11.47 -2.67
C LYS A 39 10.27 11.27 -3.80
N ILE A 40 10.74 10.03 -4.04
CA ILE A 40 11.80 9.75 -5.03
C ILE A 40 11.34 9.91 -6.48
N PRO A 41 10.19 9.36 -6.92
CA PRO A 41 9.75 9.49 -8.32
C PRO A 41 9.68 10.95 -8.80
N PRO A 42 9.08 11.90 -8.06
CA PRO A 42 9.04 13.30 -8.46
C PRO A 42 10.40 14.02 -8.42
N LEU A 43 11.42 13.42 -7.79
CA LEU A 43 12.76 13.99 -7.69
C LEU A 43 13.69 13.53 -8.81
N ALA A 44 13.25 12.69 -9.74
CA ALA A 44 14.10 12.08 -10.76
C ALA A 44 14.97 13.13 -11.49
N SER A 45 14.37 14.22 -11.98
CA SER A 45 15.05 15.29 -12.72
C SER A 45 16.16 15.99 -11.93
N TRP A 46 16.09 16.01 -10.60
CA TRP A 46 17.12 16.59 -9.73
C TRP A 46 18.14 15.55 -9.27
N LEU A 47 17.71 14.28 -9.06
CA LEU A 47 18.60 13.22 -8.56
C LEU A 47 19.57 12.72 -9.64
N PHE A 48 19.10 12.47 -10.87
CA PHE A 48 19.99 11.99 -11.94
C PHE A 48 21.21 12.89 -12.15
N PRO A 49 21.08 14.23 -12.29
CA PRO A 49 22.24 15.12 -12.42
C PRO A 49 23.09 15.18 -11.15
N ALA A 50 22.46 15.19 -9.96
CA ALA A 50 23.17 15.36 -8.69
C ALA A 50 24.11 14.20 -8.35
N PHE A 51 23.79 12.98 -8.82
CA PHE A 51 24.60 11.79 -8.55
C PHE A 51 25.64 11.47 -9.63
N HIS A 52 25.89 12.40 -10.57
CA HIS A 52 27.00 12.36 -11.54
C HIS A 52 27.20 11.01 -12.26
N GLY A 53 26.10 10.37 -12.69
CA GLY A 53 26.14 9.08 -13.38
C GLY A 53 26.20 7.83 -12.49
N ALA A 54 26.30 7.99 -11.16
CA ALA A 54 26.17 6.86 -10.23
C ALA A 54 24.73 6.36 -10.10
N LEU A 55 23.75 7.16 -10.51
CA LEU A 55 22.33 6.83 -10.53
C LEU A 55 21.87 6.57 -11.95
N ASP A 56 21.73 5.31 -12.34
CA ASP A 56 21.10 4.89 -13.58
C ASP A 56 19.64 4.44 -13.34
N SER A 57 18.94 4.05 -14.39
CA SER A 57 17.53 3.62 -14.30
C SER A 57 17.33 2.38 -13.40
N VAL A 58 18.29 1.45 -13.40
CA VAL A 58 18.23 0.25 -12.55
C VAL A 58 18.42 0.63 -11.09
N THR A 59 19.41 1.47 -10.81
CA THR A 59 19.71 1.95 -9.46
C THR A 59 18.57 2.82 -8.91
N PHE A 60 17.96 3.65 -9.77
CA PHE A 60 16.75 4.41 -9.42
C PHE A 60 15.59 3.48 -9.01
N GLY A 61 15.34 2.43 -9.78
CA GLY A 61 14.38 1.38 -9.40
C GLY A 61 14.77 0.67 -8.09
N THR A 62 16.06 0.48 -7.85
CA THR A 62 16.57 -0.13 -6.61
C THR A 62 16.30 0.74 -5.38
N LEU A 63 16.33 2.07 -5.49
CA LEU A 63 15.94 2.98 -4.40
C LEU A 63 14.48 2.77 -3.96
N MET A 64 13.59 2.50 -4.89
CA MET A 64 12.19 2.18 -4.58
C MET A 64 12.06 0.76 -4.01
N SER A 65 12.84 -0.19 -4.54
CA SER A 65 12.87 -1.57 -4.07
C SER A 65 13.42 -1.73 -2.66
N ALA A 66 14.37 -0.90 -2.24
CA ALA A 66 14.99 -0.96 -0.92
C ALA A 66 13.95 -0.86 0.21
N ILE A 67 12.97 0.04 0.07
CA ILE A 67 11.83 0.15 1.00
C ILE A 67 11.01 -1.15 1.01
N ALA A 68 10.68 -1.64 -0.19
CA ALA A 68 9.85 -2.83 -0.33
C ALA A 68 10.53 -4.10 0.19
N LEU A 69 11.85 -4.23 0.04
CA LEU A 69 12.63 -5.34 0.59
C LEU A 69 12.53 -5.43 2.12
N ILE A 70 12.62 -4.30 2.82
CA ILE A 70 12.39 -4.27 4.27
C ILE A 70 10.93 -4.65 4.58
N GLY A 71 9.97 -4.21 3.78
CA GLY A 71 8.58 -4.62 3.91
C GLY A 71 8.36 -6.12 3.72
N VAL A 72 9.13 -6.79 2.85
CA VAL A 72 9.15 -8.26 2.72
C VAL A 72 9.62 -8.91 4.02
N VAL A 73 10.73 -8.45 4.58
CA VAL A 73 11.30 -8.98 5.82
C VAL A 73 10.35 -8.79 7.01
N LEU A 74 9.73 -7.61 7.11
CA LEU A 74 8.83 -7.26 8.21
C LEU A 74 7.41 -7.78 8.07
N ALA A 75 7.00 -8.29 6.90
CA ALA A 75 5.62 -8.69 6.64
C ALA A 75 5.05 -9.67 7.69
N PHE A 76 5.83 -10.63 8.11
CA PHE A 76 5.44 -11.62 9.12
C PHE A 76 5.75 -11.18 10.56
N PRO A 77 6.94 -10.67 10.91
CA PRO A 77 7.28 -10.37 12.30
C PRO A 77 6.67 -9.05 12.82
N ALA A 78 6.22 -8.12 11.94
CA ALA A 78 5.77 -6.81 12.36
C ALA A 78 4.63 -6.84 13.41
N ALA A 79 3.67 -7.76 13.27
CA ALA A 79 2.57 -7.91 14.21
C ALA A 79 3.07 -8.39 15.61
N PHE A 80 4.04 -9.29 15.64
CA PHE A 80 4.64 -9.79 16.88
C PHE A 80 5.54 -8.74 17.53
N ILE A 81 6.25 -7.95 16.73
CA ILE A 81 7.01 -6.79 17.21
C ILE A 81 6.06 -5.78 17.86
N ALA A 82 4.93 -5.47 17.19
CA ALA A 82 3.93 -4.54 17.70
C ALA A 82 3.29 -5.03 19.01
N ARG A 83 3.03 -6.34 19.13
CA ARG A 83 2.54 -6.95 20.38
C ARG A 83 3.56 -6.82 21.51
N ARG A 84 4.86 -7.06 21.23
CA ARG A 84 5.91 -7.06 22.26
C ARG A 84 6.29 -5.65 22.73
N MET A 85 6.39 -4.69 21.82
CA MET A 85 6.79 -3.31 22.10
C MET A 85 5.63 -2.42 22.54
N GLY A 86 4.39 -2.82 22.24
CA GLY A 86 3.19 -2.01 22.38
C GLY A 86 2.97 -1.07 21.19
N LEU A 87 1.70 -0.88 20.81
CA LEU A 87 1.29 -0.16 19.60
C LEU A 87 1.82 1.28 19.55
N LYS A 88 1.78 2.00 20.69
CA LYS A 88 2.27 3.40 20.76
C LYS A 88 3.75 3.48 20.42
N ASN A 89 4.56 2.61 21.03
CA ASN A 89 6.02 2.63 20.85
C ASN A 89 6.41 2.23 19.41
N VAL A 90 5.67 1.30 18.80
CA VAL A 90 5.93 0.90 17.42
C VAL A 90 5.62 2.03 16.44
N ILE A 91 4.54 2.80 16.64
CA ILE A 91 4.28 3.97 15.80
C ILE A 91 5.35 5.05 16.00
N LEU A 92 5.76 5.32 17.24
CA LEU A 92 6.86 6.27 17.50
C LEU A 92 8.16 5.82 16.83
N LEU A 93 8.53 4.54 16.95
CA LEU A 93 9.69 3.98 16.25
C LEU A 93 9.55 4.11 14.73
N SER A 94 8.37 3.83 14.18
CA SER A 94 8.11 3.96 12.74
C SER A 94 8.35 5.38 12.25
N VAL A 95 7.75 6.37 12.92
CA VAL A 95 7.89 7.78 12.54
C VAL A 95 9.32 8.28 12.75
N ALA A 96 10.02 7.80 13.80
CA ALA A 96 11.43 8.11 14.02
C ALA A 96 12.30 7.55 12.88
N CYS A 97 12.10 6.29 12.47
CA CYS A 97 12.80 5.69 11.34
C CYS A 97 12.55 6.45 10.04
N LEU A 98 11.31 6.89 9.78
CA LEU A 98 10.97 7.72 8.61
C LEU A 98 11.69 9.07 8.65
N GLY A 99 11.69 9.76 9.77
CA GLY A 99 12.31 11.07 9.93
C GLY A 99 13.84 11.01 9.82
N VAL A 100 14.48 10.09 10.56
CA VAL A 100 15.94 9.89 10.50
C VAL A 100 16.36 9.41 9.12
N GLY A 101 15.65 8.44 8.54
CA GLY A 101 15.91 7.98 7.18
C GLY A 101 15.80 9.11 6.17
N SER A 102 14.75 9.95 6.28
CA SER A 102 14.61 11.11 5.41
C SER A 102 15.78 12.10 5.60
N ALA A 103 16.14 12.45 6.83
CA ALA A 103 17.25 13.36 7.09
C ALA A 103 18.56 12.83 6.49
N LEU A 104 18.87 11.55 6.69
CA LEU A 104 20.10 10.92 6.14
C LEU A 104 20.18 11.03 4.61
N GLY A 105 19.05 10.83 3.89
CA GLY A 105 19.05 10.92 2.43
C GLY A 105 19.27 12.34 1.88
N GLY A 106 19.14 13.37 2.71
CA GLY A 106 19.37 14.78 2.35
C GLY A 106 20.77 15.31 2.66
N VAL A 107 21.60 14.54 3.39
CA VAL A 107 22.91 15.04 3.87
C VAL A 107 23.91 15.25 2.74
N ASP A 108 24.00 14.28 1.82
CA ASP A 108 25.00 14.30 0.74
C ASP A 108 24.49 13.52 -0.49
N ALA A 109 25.03 13.86 -1.66
CA ALA A 109 24.80 13.14 -2.91
C ALA A 109 25.58 11.82 -2.97
N ASN A 110 25.41 10.98 -1.95
CA ASN A 110 26.03 9.67 -1.82
C ASN A 110 24.99 8.56 -1.99
N LEU A 111 25.17 7.70 -2.99
CA LEU A 111 24.22 6.62 -3.31
C LEU A 111 24.07 5.61 -2.16
N THR A 112 25.17 5.26 -1.49
CA THR A 112 25.13 4.33 -0.35
C THR A 112 24.32 4.92 0.80
N LEU A 113 24.51 6.21 1.10
CA LEU A 113 23.77 6.92 2.13
C LEU A 113 22.28 7.00 1.78
N LEU A 114 21.98 7.28 0.51
CA LEU A 114 20.60 7.29 0.02
C LEU A 114 19.93 5.90 0.11
N LEU A 115 20.64 4.82 -0.23
CA LEU A 115 20.14 3.45 -0.07
C LEU A 115 19.89 3.09 1.40
N VAL A 116 20.81 3.43 2.30
CA VAL A 116 20.64 3.23 3.75
C VAL A 116 19.42 4.01 4.26
N SER A 117 19.24 5.25 3.79
CA SER A 117 18.07 6.05 4.13
C SER A 117 16.76 5.34 3.72
N ARG A 118 16.73 4.75 2.52
CA ARG A 118 15.57 3.98 2.02
C ARG A 118 15.28 2.74 2.85
N LEU A 119 16.32 1.99 3.24
CA LEU A 119 16.16 0.82 4.12
C LEU A 119 15.56 1.22 5.48
N LEU A 120 16.06 2.32 6.06
CA LEU A 120 15.55 2.81 7.34
C LEU A 120 14.09 3.28 7.26
N GLU A 121 13.74 4.00 6.20
CA GLU A 121 12.35 4.37 5.94
C GLU A 121 11.46 3.14 5.70
N GLY A 122 12.00 2.09 5.06
CA GLY A 122 11.31 0.81 4.89
C GLY A 122 10.90 0.17 6.22
N VAL A 123 11.74 0.26 7.26
CA VAL A 123 11.39 -0.18 8.63
C VAL A 123 10.17 0.60 9.13
N GLY A 124 10.17 1.92 8.99
CA GLY A 124 9.06 2.77 9.40
C GLY A 124 7.75 2.40 8.70
N ILE A 125 7.79 2.25 7.37
CA ILE A 125 6.61 1.90 6.54
C ILE A 125 6.08 0.51 6.90
N GLY A 126 6.97 -0.48 7.07
CA GLY A 126 6.60 -1.85 7.40
C GLY A 126 5.89 -1.98 8.75
N LEU A 127 6.33 -1.23 9.74
CA LEU A 127 5.76 -1.27 11.09
C LEU A 127 4.45 -0.48 11.20
N ILE A 128 4.36 0.71 10.60
CA ILE A 128 3.19 1.58 10.75
C ILE A 128 1.94 1.00 10.11
N GLY A 129 2.11 0.30 8.98
CA GLY A 129 1.00 -0.36 8.28
C GLY A 129 0.30 -1.43 9.10
N VAL A 130 0.97 -2.01 10.10
CA VAL A 130 0.41 -3.00 11.03
C VAL A 130 -0.10 -2.35 12.32
N ALA A 131 0.67 -1.43 12.91
CA ALA A 131 0.35 -0.86 14.21
C ALA A 131 -0.77 0.19 14.14
N ALA A 132 -0.83 1.02 13.11
CA ALA A 132 -1.77 2.12 13.04
C ALA A 132 -3.25 1.69 12.97
N PRO A 133 -3.67 0.71 12.12
CA PRO A 133 -5.05 0.25 12.13
C PRO A 133 -5.46 -0.35 13.48
N SER A 134 -4.54 -1.01 14.18
CA SER A 134 -4.79 -1.53 15.53
C SER A 134 -5.00 -0.41 16.55
N CYS A 135 -4.22 0.68 16.46
CA CYS A 135 -4.45 1.87 17.29
C CYS A 135 -5.82 2.50 17.05
N VAL A 136 -6.31 2.47 15.81
CA VAL A 136 -7.64 2.98 15.48
C VAL A 136 -8.74 2.08 16.04
N THR A 137 -8.63 0.76 15.86
CA THR A 137 -9.68 -0.18 16.28
C THR A 137 -9.93 -0.21 17.78
N ILE A 138 -8.91 0.05 18.61
CA ILE A 138 -9.02 0.09 20.06
C ILE A 138 -9.93 1.23 20.54
N TRP A 139 -9.98 2.36 19.83
CA TRP A 139 -10.76 3.53 20.19
C TRP A 139 -12.20 3.51 19.68
N PHE A 140 -12.55 2.61 18.74
CA PHE A 140 -13.87 2.61 18.11
C PHE A 140 -14.63 1.32 18.41
N PRO A 141 -15.92 1.41 18.80
CA PRO A 141 -16.79 0.25 18.98
C PRO A 141 -16.99 -0.47 17.63
N GLU A 142 -17.25 -1.77 17.67
CA GLU A 142 -17.32 -2.63 16.48
C GLU A 142 -18.18 -2.08 15.34
N ARG A 143 -19.36 -1.54 15.68
CA ARG A 143 -20.29 -0.94 14.68
C ARG A 143 -19.72 0.25 13.93
N LYS A 144 -18.72 0.96 14.47
CA LYS A 144 -18.13 2.18 13.86
C LYS A 144 -16.67 1.99 13.43
N ARG A 145 -16.07 0.82 13.69
CA ARG A 145 -14.70 0.48 13.24
C ARG A 145 -14.54 0.58 11.74
N GLY A 146 -15.56 0.15 10.98
CA GLY A 146 -15.52 0.21 9.51
C GLY A 146 -15.34 1.64 8.98
N LEU A 147 -16.07 2.62 9.54
CA LEU A 147 -15.91 4.02 9.17
C LEU A 147 -14.52 4.57 9.53
N ALA A 148 -14.06 4.30 10.75
CA ALA A 148 -12.76 4.78 11.22
C ALA A 148 -11.59 4.18 10.43
N LEU A 149 -11.63 2.88 10.15
CA LEU A 149 -10.64 2.20 9.31
C LEU A 149 -10.72 2.62 7.85
N GLY A 150 -11.92 2.86 7.33
CA GLY A 150 -12.13 3.38 5.97
C GLY A 150 -11.50 4.76 5.80
N LEU A 151 -11.70 5.66 6.78
CA LEU A 151 -11.04 6.96 6.81
C LEU A 151 -9.51 6.80 6.94
N TRP A 152 -9.05 5.95 7.86
CA TRP A 152 -7.62 5.68 7.99
C TRP A 152 -7.02 5.11 6.70
N ALA A 153 -7.70 4.23 6.00
CA ALA A 153 -7.20 3.59 4.77
C ALA A 153 -6.88 4.58 3.64
N THR A 154 -7.37 5.82 3.71
CA THR A 154 -7.05 6.88 2.76
C THR A 154 -5.64 7.47 2.93
N TRP A 155 -4.91 7.07 3.98
CA TRP A 155 -3.58 7.61 4.30
C TRP A 155 -2.56 7.46 3.15
N VAL A 156 -2.59 6.32 2.43
CA VAL A 156 -1.67 6.08 1.30
C VAL A 156 -1.99 6.99 0.12
N PRO A 157 -3.21 6.99 -0.46
CA PRO A 157 -3.50 7.87 -1.59
C PRO A 157 -3.38 9.35 -1.24
N VAL A 158 -3.81 9.77 -0.06
CA VAL A 158 -3.67 11.18 0.36
C VAL A 158 -2.20 11.58 0.50
N GLY A 159 -1.38 10.77 1.19
CA GLY A 159 0.04 11.04 1.34
C GLY A 159 0.80 11.00 0.00
N SER A 160 0.41 10.11 -0.93
CA SER A 160 0.98 10.06 -2.27
C SER A 160 0.65 11.30 -3.09
N VAL A 161 -0.63 11.73 -3.10
CA VAL A 161 -1.05 12.98 -3.79
C VAL A 161 -0.30 14.18 -3.22
N LEU A 162 -0.15 14.26 -1.90
CA LEU A 162 0.64 15.31 -1.27
C LEU A 162 2.10 15.26 -1.71
N ALA A 163 2.75 14.07 -1.71
CA ALA A 163 4.14 13.91 -2.13
C ALA A 163 4.33 14.36 -3.59
N PHE A 164 3.53 13.84 -4.52
CA PHE A 164 3.65 14.16 -5.94
C PHE A 164 3.43 15.65 -6.25
N ASN A 165 2.64 16.38 -5.46
CA ASN A 165 2.40 17.80 -5.69
C ASN A 165 3.35 18.72 -4.92
N THR A 166 3.78 18.37 -3.70
CA THR A 166 4.63 19.25 -2.88
C THR A 166 6.12 19.06 -3.13
N VAL A 167 6.55 17.83 -3.45
CA VAL A 167 7.97 17.50 -3.65
C VAL A 167 8.61 18.29 -4.78
N PRO A 168 8.06 18.34 -6.02
CA PRO A 168 8.68 19.11 -7.08
C PRO A 168 8.63 20.63 -6.83
N MET A 169 7.59 21.13 -6.15
CA MET A 169 7.53 22.54 -5.72
C MET A 169 8.71 22.92 -4.81
N ILE A 170 8.98 22.10 -3.80
CA ILE A 170 10.07 22.34 -2.85
C ILE A 170 11.42 22.15 -3.55
N ALA A 171 11.56 21.12 -4.36
CA ALA A 171 12.81 20.84 -5.10
C ALA A 171 13.16 21.94 -6.09
N GLY A 172 12.16 22.46 -6.82
CA GLY A 172 12.34 23.56 -7.76
C GLY A 172 12.70 24.88 -7.11
N ALA A 173 12.17 25.18 -5.92
CA ALA A 173 12.46 26.41 -5.20
C ALA A 173 13.76 26.36 -4.36
N PHE A 174 14.07 25.23 -3.74
CA PHE A 174 15.11 25.11 -2.69
C PHE A 174 16.08 23.95 -2.89
N GLY A 175 15.94 23.18 -3.98
CA GLY A 175 16.76 22.00 -4.25
C GLY A 175 16.24 20.73 -3.59
N TYR A 176 16.67 19.57 -4.11
CA TYR A 176 16.17 18.25 -3.68
C TYR A 176 16.49 17.91 -2.22
N GLN A 177 17.63 18.35 -1.69
CA GLN A 177 18.02 18.11 -0.30
C GLN A 177 17.01 18.70 0.68
N THR A 178 16.47 19.89 0.38
CA THR A 178 15.44 20.55 1.20
C THR A 178 14.18 19.72 1.32
N VAL A 179 13.81 18.94 0.27
CA VAL A 179 12.69 18.00 0.35
C VAL A 179 12.91 16.96 1.44
N PHE A 180 14.11 16.37 1.51
CA PHE A 180 14.44 15.37 2.50
C PHE A 180 14.38 15.93 3.94
N PHE A 181 14.94 17.12 4.16
CA PHE A 181 14.88 17.78 5.47
C PHE A 181 13.48 18.27 5.83
N SER A 182 12.72 18.76 4.87
CA SER A 182 11.33 19.18 5.11
C SER A 182 10.46 17.99 5.56
N LEU A 183 10.60 16.83 4.90
CA LEU A 183 9.89 15.62 5.30
C LEU A 183 10.37 15.06 6.64
N ALA A 184 11.68 15.17 6.94
CA ALA A 184 12.19 14.85 8.26
C ALA A 184 11.56 15.75 9.34
N GLY A 185 11.39 17.05 9.05
CA GLY A 185 10.69 17.99 9.92
C GLY A 185 9.21 17.64 10.14
N VAL A 186 8.51 17.24 9.06
CA VAL A 186 7.11 16.76 9.18
C VAL A 186 7.03 15.50 10.05
N CYS A 187 7.96 14.55 9.88
CA CYS A 187 8.04 13.36 10.72
C CYS A 187 8.34 13.72 12.19
N LEU A 188 9.21 14.68 12.44
CA LEU A 188 9.48 15.15 13.81
C LEU A 188 8.23 15.76 14.47
N VAL A 189 7.50 16.60 13.75
CA VAL A 189 6.22 17.16 14.23
C VAL A 189 5.21 16.04 14.51
N ALA A 190 5.09 15.07 13.61
CA ALA A 190 4.20 13.92 13.79
C ALA A 190 4.61 13.08 15.02
N PHE A 191 5.90 12.87 15.21
CA PHE A 191 6.45 12.15 16.38
C PHE A 191 6.09 12.86 17.69
N VAL A 192 6.35 14.16 17.78
CA VAL A 192 6.06 14.95 18.99
C VAL A 192 4.56 14.98 19.27
N LEU A 193 3.74 15.24 18.26
CA LEU A 193 2.28 15.27 18.40
C LEU A 193 1.74 13.89 18.82
N PHE A 194 2.19 12.82 18.20
CA PHE A 194 1.76 11.48 18.56
C PHE A 194 2.21 11.11 19.98
N CYS A 195 3.43 11.43 20.36
CA CYS A 195 3.94 11.20 21.71
C CYS A 195 3.14 11.94 22.77
N ALA A 196 2.82 13.22 22.51
CA ALA A 196 2.12 14.11 23.44
C ALA A 196 0.62 13.80 23.56
N VAL A 197 -0.04 13.53 22.44
CA VAL A 197 -1.50 13.45 22.35
C VAL A 197 -2.02 12.02 22.47
N TYR A 198 -1.36 11.04 21.81
CA TYR A 198 -1.88 9.68 21.77
C TYR A 198 -1.82 9.02 23.17
N ARG A 199 -2.98 8.54 23.60
CA ARG A 199 -3.13 7.77 24.86
C ARG A 199 -3.83 6.46 24.55
N MET A 200 -3.53 5.42 25.32
CA MET A 200 -4.31 4.19 25.29
C MET A 200 -5.59 4.37 26.09
N PRO A 201 -6.73 3.80 25.66
CA PRO A 201 -7.94 3.77 26.51
C PRO A 201 -7.66 3.03 27.83
N GLU A 202 -8.30 3.51 28.90
CA GLU A 202 -8.23 2.83 30.21
C GLU A 202 -8.75 1.38 30.09
N GLY A 203 -7.97 0.42 30.60
CA GLY A 203 -8.30 -0.99 30.53
C GLY A 203 -7.97 -1.68 29.20
N ALA A 204 -7.51 -0.98 28.18
CA ALA A 204 -7.06 -1.61 26.95
C ALA A 204 -5.66 -2.21 27.12
N THR A 205 -5.54 -3.51 26.97
CA THR A 205 -4.24 -4.23 27.05
C THR A 205 -3.33 -3.98 25.87
N GLY A 206 -3.82 -3.32 24.80
CA GLY A 206 -3.08 -3.17 23.54
C GLY A 206 -2.86 -4.52 22.82
N ASP A 207 -3.48 -5.57 23.31
CA ASP A 207 -3.43 -6.89 22.70
C ASP A 207 -4.23 -6.88 21.39
N MET A 208 -3.59 -7.29 20.32
CA MET A 208 -4.20 -7.37 18.98
C MET A 208 -5.06 -8.62 18.81
N GLY A 209 -5.39 -9.33 19.89
CA GLY A 209 -6.12 -10.60 19.85
C GLY A 209 -5.34 -11.73 19.17
N ILE A 210 -4.02 -11.57 19.05
CA ILE A 210 -3.14 -12.58 18.47
C ILE A 210 -2.69 -13.49 19.60
N GLU A 211 -3.40 -14.60 19.81
CA GLU A 211 -2.99 -15.65 20.73
C GLU A 211 -2.01 -16.61 20.06
N GLY A 212 -1.00 -17.06 20.82
CA GLY A 212 0.00 -18.03 20.34
C GLY A 212 1.33 -17.41 19.88
N THR A 213 2.22 -18.27 19.39
CA THR A 213 3.57 -17.93 18.98
C THR A 213 3.66 -17.67 17.47
N PHE A 214 4.74 -16.98 17.04
CA PHE A 214 5.04 -16.80 15.61
C PHE A 214 5.11 -18.14 14.87
N ILE A 215 5.74 -19.16 15.50
CA ILE A 215 5.91 -20.49 14.90
C ILE A 215 4.55 -21.16 14.66
N GLU A 216 3.62 -21.06 15.61
CA GLU A 216 2.26 -21.60 15.47
C GLU A 216 1.47 -20.91 14.35
N SER A 217 1.73 -19.64 14.11
CA SER A 217 1.07 -18.90 13.04
C SER A 217 1.49 -19.38 11.64
N LEU A 218 2.69 -19.97 11.48
CA LEU A 218 3.17 -20.47 10.19
C LEU A 218 2.32 -21.61 9.62
N LYS A 219 1.52 -22.30 10.46
CA LYS A 219 0.57 -23.31 9.96
C LYS A 219 -0.44 -22.74 8.94
N TYR A 220 -0.80 -21.45 9.09
CA TYR A 220 -1.72 -20.78 8.17
C TYR A 220 -1.10 -20.52 6.78
N CYS A 221 0.23 -20.52 6.67
CA CYS A 221 0.93 -20.42 5.38
C CYS A 221 0.70 -21.63 4.46
N LYS A 222 0.14 -22.73 4.97
CA LYS A 222 -0.20 -23.91 4.17
C LYS A 222 -1.43 -23.72 3.28
N ASN A 223 -2.24 -22.68 3.51
CA ASN A 223 -3.44 -22.42 2.72
C ASN A 223 -3.08 -21.96 1.29
N ARG A 224 -3.34 -22.81 0.30
CA ARG A 224 -3.00 -22.54 -1.11
C ARG A 224 -3.76 -21.34 -1.70
N ARG A 225 -4.99 -21.10 -1.28
CA ARG A 225 -5.84 -20.02 -1.83
C ARG A 225 -5.30 -18.64 -1.51
N ILE A 226 -4.77 -18.46 -0.31
CA ILE A 226 -4.17 -17.19 0.07
C ILE A 226 -2.91 -16.90 -0.75
N TRP A 227 -2.14 -17.93 -1.14
CA TRP A 227 -0.98 -17.77 -2.03
C TRP A 227 -1.37 -17.46 -3.47
N ILE A 228 -2.50 -18.01 -3.98
CA ILE A 228 -3.03 -17.64 -5.29
C ILE A 228 -3.47 -16.16 -5.27
N LEU A 229 -4.21 -15.73 -4.24
CA LEU A 229 -4.56 -14.32 -4.06
C LEU A 229 -3.31 -13.46 -3.90
N GLY A 230 -2.33 -13.94 -3.11
CA GLY A 230 -1.03 -13.30 -2.96
C GLY A 230 -0.28 -13.14 -4.28
N ALA A 231 -0.31 -14.16 -5.15
CA ALA A 231 0.31 -14.10 -6.48
C ALA A 231 -0.37 -13.06 -7.39
N VAL A 232 -1.70 -12.93 -7.34
CA VAL A 232 -2.42 -11.84 -8.02
C VAL A 232 -1.96 -10.49 -7.49
N PHE A 233 -1.82 -10.36 -6.17
CA PHE A 233 -1.36 -9.13 -5.52
C PHE A 233 0.11 -8.82 -5.83
N PHE A 234 0.95 -9.84 -5.93
CA PHE A 234 2.35 -9.72 -6.36
C PHE A 234 2.44 -9.13 -7.78
N LEU A 235 1.72 -9.72 -8.74
CA LEU A 235 1.73 -9.26 -10.13
C LEU A 235 1.17 -7.83 -10.26
N PHE A 236 0.06 -7.54 -9.58
CA PHE A 236 -0.51 -6.20 -9.53
C PHE A 236 0.46 -5.19 -8.91
N SER A 237 1.12 -5.54 -7.82
CA SER A 237 2.06 -4.65 -7.14
C SER A 237 3.35 -4.45 -7.95
N MET A 238 3.82 -5.49 -8.63
CA MET A 238 4.96 -5.42 -9.54
C MET A 238 4.72 -4.34 -10.61
N THR A 239 3.54 -4.35 -11.23
CA THR A 239 3.19 -3.44 -12.31
C THR A 239 2.82 -2.05 -11.79
N THR A 240 1.92 -1.94 -10.81
CA THR A 240 1.37 -0.67 -10.35
C THR A 240 2.33 0.07 -9.41
N ILE A 241 2.84 -0.61 -8.38
CA ILE A 241 3.69 0.03 -7.37
C ILE A 241 5.15 0.04 -7.83
N GLY A 242 5.64 -1.10 -8.33
CA GLY A 242 7.02 -1.24 -8.74
C GLY A 242 7.34 -0.48 -10.03
N ILE A 243 6.53 -0.61 -11.05
CA ILE A 243 6.81 -0.02 -12.37
C ILE A 243 6.17 1.36 -12.48
N MET A 244 4.86 1.44 -12.47
CA MET A 244 4.13 2.66 -12.76
C MET A 244 4.46 3.78 -11.77
N ASN A 245 4.32 3.58 -10.47
CA ASN A 245 4.59 4.62 -9.48
C ASN A 245 6.06 5.06 -9.43
N THR A 246 6.98 4.24 -9.94
CA THR A 246 8.41 4.58 -9.97
C THR A 246 8.78 5.38 -11.20
N TYR A 247 8.32 4.96 -12.38
CA TYR A 247 8.85 5.45 -13.64
C TYR A 247 7.89 6.36 -14.42
N TYR A 248 6.59 6.34 -14.11
CA TYR A 248 5.61 7.08 -14.91
C TYR A 248 5.85 8.58 -14.91
N ASN A 249 6.27 9.14 -13.78
CA ASN A 249 6.64 10.55 -13.69
C ASN A 249 7.82 10.89 -14.61
N THR A 250 8.89 10.10 -14.57
CA THR A 250 10.06 10.26 -15.43
C THR A 250 9.70 10.11 -16.91
N PHE A 251 8.78 9.18 -17.24
CA PHE A 251 8.28 9.01 -18.60
C PHE A 251 7.55 10.27 -19.10
N LEU A 252 6.68 10.84 -18.31
CA LEU A 252 5.96 12.07 -18.66
C LEU A 252 6.92 13.25 -18.90
N GLU A 253 7.97 13.35 -18.09
CA GLU A 253 8.99 14.39 -18.24
C GLU A 253 9.86 14.16 -19.48
N THR A 254 10.41 12.95 -19.64
CA THR A 254 11.46 12.70 -20.66
C THR A 254 10.92 12.36 -22.03
N GLN A 255 9.74 11.74 -22.13
CA GLN A 255 9.17 11.28 -23.40
C GLN A 255 8.05 12.19 -23.90
N LEU A 256 7.21 12.72 -23.01
CA LEU A 256 6.10 13.60 -23.38
C LEU A 256 6.42 15.09 -23.18
N GLY A 257 7.58 15.41 -22.60
CA GLY A 257 8.08 16.79 -22.49
C GLY A 257 7.34 17.66 -21.46
N PHE A 258 6.63 17.06 -20.50
CA PHE A 258 6.03 17.82 -19.41
C PHE A 258 7.10 18.31 -18.43
N ASP A 259 6.89 19.48 -17.84
CA ASP A 259 7.71 19.91 -16.69
C ASP A 259 7.48 19.02 -15.48
N ALA A 260 8.45 18.96 -14.58
CA ALA A 260 8.44 18.06 -13.42
C ALA A 260 7.22 18.25 -12.52
N GLN A 261 6.73 19.48 -12.35
CA GLN A 261 5.53 19.75 -11.54
C GLN A 261 4.27 19.20 -12.21
N THR A 262 4.10 19.44 -13.52
CA THR A 262 2.94 18.95 -14.28
C THR A 262 2.96 17.42 -14.37
N ALA A 263 4.11 16.80 -14.67
CA ALA A 263 4.27 15.35 -14.73
C ALA A 263 3.89 14.68 -13.39
N SER A 264 4.35 15.23 -12.29
CA SER A 264 4.02 14.75 -10.95
C SER A 264 2.54 14.92 -10.61
N SER A 265 1.95 16.07 -10.94
CA SER A 265 0.53 16.32 -10.72
C SER A 265 -0.34 15.35 -11.55
N LEU A 266 -0.01 15.08 -12.81
CA LEU A 266 -0.69 14.10 -13.66
C LEU A 266 -0.58 12.68 -13.07
N SER A 267 0.62 12.29 -12.62
CA SER A 267 0.83 11.00 -11.96
C SER A 267 -0.01 10.85 -10.69
N SER A 268 -0.22 11.93 -9.94
CA SER A 268 -1.03 11.94 -8.72
C SER A 268 -2.51 11.67 -8.97
N ILE A 269 -3.04 11.98 -10.16
CA ILE A 269 -4.45 11.76 -10.53
C ILE A 269 -4.83 10.28 -10.42
N ILE A 270 -3.90 9.37 -10.72
CA ILE A 270 -4.11 7.93 -10.56
C ILE A 270 -4.48 7.58 -9.12
N MET A 271 -3.73 8.13 -8.15
CA MET A 271 -4.00 7.91 -6.73
C MET A 271 -5.27 8.63 -6.27
N PHE A 272 -5.52 9.81 -6.82
CA PHE A 272 -6.74 10.57 -6.54
C PHE A 272 -8.00 9.81 -7.00
N ILE A 273 -8.00 9.25 -8.21
CA ILE A 273 -9.11 8.40 -8.69
C ILE A 273 -9.28 7.16 -7.79
N SER A 274 -8.17 6.49 -7.45
CA SER A 274 -8.19 5.31 -6.58
C SER A 274 -8.80 5.59 -5.21
N LEU A 275 -8.63 6.81 -4.66
CA LEU A 275 -9.19 7.23 -3.38
C LEU A 275 -10.71 7.11 -3.34
N PHE A 276 -11.39 7.44 -4.44
CA PHE A 276 -12.86 7.37 -4.54
C PHE A 276 -13.35 5.99 -5.00
N VAL A 277 -12.60 5.35 -5.88
CA VAL A 277 -13.01 4.04 -6.45
C VAL A 277 -12.91 2.92 -5.41
N ALA A 278 -11.94 2.95 -4.50
CA ALA A 278 -11.75 1.89 -3.51
C ALA A 278 -12.95 1.70 -2.58
N PRO A 279 -13.53 2.74 -1.95
CA PRO A 279 -14.75 2.59 -1.14
C PRO A 279 -15.97 2.12 -1.96
N LEU A 280 -16.14 2.65 -3.17
CA LEU A 280 -17.24 2.25 -4.06
C LEU A 280 -17.14 0.77 -4.43
N THR A 281 -15.95 0.30 -4.76
CA THR A 281 -15.71 -1.11 -5.07
C THR A 281 -15.91 -2.00 -3.85
N GLY A 282 -15.53 -1.54 -2.66
CA GLY A 282 -15.83 -2.22 -1.40
C GLY A 282 -17.32 -2.44 -1.22
N LEU A 283 -18.13 -1.39 -1.36
CA LEU A 283 -19.59 -1.46 -1.25
C LEU A 283 -20.22 -2.43 -2.28
N VAL A 284 -19.71 -2.48 -3.50
CA VAL A 284 -20.14 -3.43 -4.53
C VAL A 284 -19.71 -4.85 -4.17
N SER A 285 -18.46 -5.03 -3.76
CA SER A 285 -17.89 -6.32 -3.38
C SER A 285 -18.63 -6.94 -2.19
N ASP A 286 -19.06 -6.13 -1.21
CA ASP A 286 -19.75 -6.61 -0.01
C ASP A 286 -21.15 -7.18 -0.32
N LYS A 287 -21.80 -6.69 -1.40
CA LYS A 287 -23.07 -7.23 -1.87
C LYS A 287 -22.93 -8.57 -2.62
N LEU A 288 -21.73 -8.96 -2.99
CA LEU A 288 -21.47 -10.20 -3.72
C LEU A 288 -21.20 -11.35 -2.73
N PRO A 289 -21.81 -12.54 -2.94
CA PRO A 289 -21.43 -13.73 -2.20
C PRO A 289 -19.96 -14.08 -2.45
N LEU A 290 -19.31 -14.74 -1.48
CA LEU A 290 -17.90 -15.10 -1.55
C LEU A 290 -17.54 -15.80 -2.86
N GLY A 291 -18.39 -16.75 -3.30
CA GLY A 291 -18.21 -17.50 -4.54
C GLY A 291 -18.31 -16.70 -5.84
N ARG A 292 -18.61 -15.38 -5.77
CA ARG A 292 -18.65 -14.45 -6.91
C ARG A 292 -17.66 -13.30 -6.82
N LYS A 293 -17.01 -13.11 -5.69
CA LYS A 293 -16.06 -11.99 -5.49
C LYS A 293 -14.88 -12.01 -6.49
N TYR A 294 -14.51 -13.16 -7.03
CA TYR A 294 -13.49 -13.27 -8.07
C TYR A 294 -13.83 -12.47 -9.34
N LEU A 295 -15.13 -12.22 -9.62
CA LEU A 295 -15.55 -11.40 -10.77
C LEU A 295 -15.03 -9.96 -10.68
N VAL A 296 -14.91 -9.41 -9.49
CA VAL A 296 -14.34 -8.08 -9.29
C VAL A 296 -12.85 -8.06 -9.66
N GLY A 297 -12.11 -9.12 -9.29
CA GLY A 297 -10.71 -9.29 -9.71
C GLY A 297 -10.56 -9.42 -11.23
N ILE A 298 -11.46 -10.16 -11.89
CA ILE A 298 -11.49 -10.26 -13.35
C ILE A 298 -11.76 -8.89 -13.99
N ALA A 299 -12.81 -8.17 -13.54
CA ALA A 299 -13.13 -6.85 -14.06
C ALA A 299 -11.96 -5.88 -13.92
N MET A 300 -11.28 -5.91 -12.76
CA MET A 300 -10.08 -5.12 -12.52
C MET A 300 -8.96 -5.44 -13.52
N MET A 301 -8.65 -6.72 -13.74
CA MET A 301 -7.57 -7.10 -14.64
C MET A 301 -7.90 -6.78 -16.09
N VAL A 302 -9.15 -6.94 -16.51
CA VAL A 302 -9.62 -6.53 -17.85
C VAL A 302 -9.43 -5.03 -18.08
N LEU A 303 -9.68 -4.19 -17.06
CA LEU A 303 -9.43 -2.74 -17.14
C LEU A 303 -7.94 -2.40 -17.17
N LEU A 304 -7.09 -3.21 -16.55
CA LEU A 304 -5.64 -2.96 -16.48
C LEU A 304 -4.85 -3.50 -17.68
N ILE A 305 -5.35 -4.49 -18.42
CA ILE A 305 -4.66 -5.05 -19.60
C ILE A 305 -4.31 -3.95 -20.62
N PRO A 306 -5.21 -3.01 -21.01
CA PRO A 306 -4.86 -1.92 -21.92
C PRO A 306 -3.70 -1.06 -21.42
N THR A 307 -3.56 -0.88 -20.11
CA THR A 307 -2.45 -0.09 -19.56
C THR A 307 -1.09 -0.80 -19.74
N GLY A 308 -1.06 -2.13 -19.80
CA GLY A 308 0.14 -2.90 -20.14
C GLY A 308 0.64 -2.67 -21.58
N PHE A 309 -0.25 -2.25 -22.48
CA PHE A 309 0.12 -1.88 -23.84
C PHE A 309 0.46 -0.40 -23.98
N PHE A 310 -0.32 0.47 -23.33
CA PHE A 310 -0.38 1.89 -23.69
C PHE A 310 0.09 2.84 -22.58
N MET A 311 0.47 2.34 -21.40
CA MET A 311 0.86 3.22 -20.27
C MET A 311 2.09 4.09 -20.60
N PHE A 312 3.02 3.57 -21.39
CA PHE A 312 4.26 4.22 -21.80
C PHE A 312 4.32 4.48 -23.31
N TYR A 313 3.18 4.78 -23.92
CA TYR A 313 3.05 5.02 -25.36
C TYR A 313 3.56 6.42 -25.76
N VAL A 314 4.34 6.49 -26.86
CA VAL A 314 5.01 7.72 -27.32
C VAL A 314 4.53 8.16 -28.72
N GLY A 315 3.66 7.40 -29.40
CA GLY A 315 3.22 7.68 -30.77
C GLY A 315 2.20 8.83 -30.90
N ASP A 316 1.63 8.95 -32.10
CA ASP A 316 0.60 9.94 -32.39
C ASP A 316 -0.60 9.81 -31.43
N GLY A 317 -1.05 10.94 -30.91
CA GLY A 317 -2.14 10.95 -29.94
C GLY A 317 -1.75 10.52 -28.51
N ALA A 318 -0.45 10.47 -28.17
CA ALA A 318 0.07 10.05 -26.86
C ALA A 318 -0.64 10.73 -25.68
N THR A 319 -1.00 12.01 -25.80
CA THR A 319 -1.73 12.73 -24.73
C THR A 319 -3.12 12.15 -24.47
N ALA A 320 -3.87 11.75 -25.51
CA ALA A 320 -5.18 11.12 -25.31
C ALA A 320 -5.04 9.73 -24.69
N VAL A 321 -4.05 8.95 -25.14
CA VAL A 321 -3.72 7.64 -24.59
C VAL A 321 -3.28 7.75 -23.14
N MET A 322 -2.47 8.75 -22.80
CA MET A 322 -2.06 9.07 -21.43
C MET A 322 -3.27 9.28 -20.51
N TRP A 323 -4.25 10.10 -20.90
CA TRP A 323 -5.44 10.31 -20.09
C TRP A 323 -6.27 9.04 -19.92
N ALA A 324 -6.43 8.26 -21.00
CA ALA A 324 -7.15 6.98 -20.91
C ALA A 324 -6.46 6.00 -19.94
N THR A 325 -5.13 5.88 -20.02
CA THR A 325 -4.37 4.98 -19.14
C THR A 325 -4.34 5.45 -17.69
N ILE A 326 -4.25 6.76 -17.42
CA ILE A 326 -4.37 7.33 -16.07
C ILE A 326 -5.71 6.95 -15.44
N ILE A 327 -6.81 7.11 -16.18
CA ILE A 327 -8.16 6.80 -15.70
C ILE A 327 -8.30 5.30 -15.45
N LEU A 328 -7.91 4.46 -16.41
CA LEU A 328 -7.98 3.00 -16.26
C LEU A 328 -7.14 2.49 -15.10
N GLN A 329 -5.93 3.02 -14.94
CA GLN A 329 -5.02 2.65 -13.86
C GLN A 329 -5.56 3.11 -12.49
N GLY A 330 -6.13 4.31 -12.42
CA GLY A 330 -6.76 4.84 -11.21
C GLY A 330 -7.97 4.00 -10.77
N ILE A 331 -8.83 3.62 -11.72
CA ILE A 331 -9.97 2.75 -11.44
C ILE A 331 -9.49 1.36 -11.01
N GLY A 332 -8.59 0.73 -11.77
CA GLY A 332 -8.07 -0.60 -11.45
C GLY A 332 -7.36 -0.65 -10.09
N GLY A 333 -6.55 0.37 -9.78
CA GLY A 333 -5.88 0.49 -8.49
C GLY A 333 -6.86 0.60 -7.32
N GLY A 334 -7.91 1.42 -7.47
CA GLY A 334 -8.98 1.54 -6.49
C GLY A 334 -9.75 0.24 -6.30
N MET A 335 -10.06 -0.47 -7.37
CA MET A 335 -10.72 -1.78 -7.32
C MET A 335 -9.90 -2.82 -6.55
N CYS A 336 -8.59 -2.80 -6.68
CA CYS A 336 -7.69 -3.69 -5.94
C CYS A 336 -7.82 -3.47 -4.42
N GLY A 337 -7.72 -2.21 -3.98
CA GLY A 337 -7.82 -1.85 -2.56
C GLY A 337 -9.18 -2.19 -1.95
N GLY A 338 -10.28 -1.97 -2.70
CA GLY A 338 -11.64 -2.18 -2.22
C GLY A 338 -12.14 -3.63 -2.29
N SER A 339 -11.51 -4.51 -3.08
CA SER A 339 -12.01 -5.87 -3.30
C SER A 339 -11.03 -6.97 -2.91
N LEU A 340 -9.84 -7.02 -3.53
CA LEU A 340 -8.92 -8.15 -3.36
C LEU A 340 -8.32 -8.20 -1.96
N ARG A 341 -7.94 -7.05 -1.39
CA ARG A 341 -7.33 -7.01 -0.07
C ARG A 341 -8.28 -7.47 1.04
N PRO A 342 -9.55 -7.03 1.09
CA PRO A 342 -10.52 -7.52 2.06
C PRO A 342 -10.87 -9.01 1.93
N MET A 343 -10.62 -9.63 0.77
CA MET A 343 -10.83 -11.06 0.58
C MET A 343 -9.84 -11.92 1.37
N ALA A 344 -8.65 -11.42 1.69
CA ALA A 344 -7.61 -12.21 2.32
C ALA A 344 -8.03 -12.82 3.68
N PRO A 345 -8.60 -12.07 4.64
CA PRO A 345 -9.11 -12.65 5.88
C PRO A 345 -10.23 -13.68 5.66
N MET A 346 -11.06 -13.51 4.62
CA MET A 346 -12.16 -14.42 4.32
C MET A 346 -11.69 -15.79 3.82
N LEU A 347 -10.45 -15.91 3.35
CA LEU A 347 -9.82 -17.16 2.93
C LEU A 347 -9.20 -17.94 4.09
N MET A 348 -9.18 -17.36 5.27
CA MET A 348 -8.73 -18.03 6.52
C MET A 348 -9.93 -18.29 7.41
N ARG A 349 -9.98 -19.46 8.06
CA ARG A 349 -11.02 -19.74 9.04
C ARG A 349 -11.01 -18.69 10.14
N ASN A 350 -12.18 -18.35 10.67
CA ASN A 350 -12.51 -17.27 11.61
C ASN A 350 -11.66 -17.21 12.90
N THR A 351 -10.34 -17.10 12.75
CA THR A 351 -9.41 -16.85 13.86
C THR A 351 -8.69 -15.54 13.64
N ALA A 352 -8.50 -14.75 14.68
CA ALA A 352 -7.75 -13.51 14.63
C ALA A 352 -6.32 -13.72 14.09
N MET A 353 -5.68 -14.82 14.50
CA MET A 353 -4.35 -15.22 14.00
C MET A 353 -4.37 -15.54 12.50
N GLY A 354 -5.39 -16.28 12.01
CA GLY A 354 -5.55 -16.60 10.60
C GLY A 354 -5.72 -15.34 9.73
N ALA A 355 -6.58 -14.42 10.17
CA ALA A 355 -6.78 -13.15 9.48
C ALA A 355 -5.50 -12.29 9.43
N THR A 356 -4.78 -12.21 10.56
CA THR A 356 -3.49 -11.49 10.63
C THR A 356 -2.46 -12.12 9.69
N MET A 357 -2.37 -13.45 9.64
CA MET A 357 -1.44 -14.15 8.76
C MET A 357 -1.82 -14.00 7.28
N ALA A 358 -3.12 -13.98 6.96
CA ALA A 358 -3.59 -13.69 5.61
C ALA A 358 -3.11 -12.30 5.14
N MET A 359 -3.25 -11.27 5.98
CA MET A 359 -2.77 -9.93 5.67
C MET A 359 -1.25 -9.85 5.58
N ALA A 360 -0.52 -10.61 6.40
CA ALA A 360 0.94 -10.71 6.33
C ALA A 360 1.40 -11.32 4.99
N ILE A 361 0.77 -12.39 4.52
CA ILE A 361 1.06 -13.00 3.21
C ILE A 361 0.76 -12.00 2.07
N MET A 362 -0.37 -11.29 2.15
CA MET A 362 -0.70 -10.27 1.16
C MET A 362 0.34 -9.15 1.12
N GLN A 363 0.77 -8.66 2.28
CA GLN A 363 1.79 -7.62 2.39
C GLN A 363 3.15 -8.12 1.90
N PHE A 364 3.52 -9.36 2.23
CA PHE A 364 4.73 -10.02 1.71
C PHE A 364 4.73 -10.06 0.19
N CYS A 365 3.64 -10.56 -0.42
CA CYS A 365 3.53 -10.66 -1.88
C CYS A 365 3.52 -9.28 -2.55
N GLN A 366 2.83 -8.30 -1.96
CA GLN A 366 2.81 -6.92 -2.44
C GLN A 366 4.22 -6.31 -2.45
N ASN A 367 4.93 -6.40 -1.34
CA ASN A 367 6.27 -5.84 -1.23
C ASN A 367 7.27 -6.56 -2.14
N LEU A 368 7.17 -7.89 -2.26
CA LEU A 368 8.03 -8.67 -3.15
C LEU A 368 7.80 -8.29 -4.62
N GLY A 369 6.54 -8.09 -5.04
CA GLY A 369 6.22 -7.62 -6.38
C GLY A 369 6.83 -6.25 -6.67
N SER A 370 6.64 -5.28 -5.77
CA SER A 370 7.21 -3.95 -5.90
C SER A 370 8.75 -3.99 -5.91
N ALA A 371 9.37 -4.80 -5.05
CA ALA A 371 10.82 -4.91 -4.96
C ALA A 371 11.46 -5.44 -6.25
N ILE A 372 10.80 -6.39 -6.93
CA ILE A 372 11.29 -6.96 -8.19
C ILE A 372 10.93 -6.07 -9.38
N GLY A 373 9.74 -5.48 -9.39
CA GLY A 373 9.20 -4.75 -10.54
C GLY A 373 10.03 -3.54 -10.93
N SER A 374 10.46 -2.73 -9.95
CA SER A 374 11.17 -1.48 -10.23
C SER A 374 12.53 -1.70 -10.90
N PRO A 375 13.49 -2.47 -10.38
CA PRO A 375 14.79 -2.65 -11.02
C PRO A 375 14.68 -3.47 -12.31
N LEU A 376 13.75 -4.43 -12.37
CA LEU A 376 13.54 -5.24 -13.57
C LEU A 376 13.04 -4.36 -14.73
N PHE A 377 12.10 -3.45 -14.48
CA PHE A 377 11.64 -2.51 -15.51
C PHE A 377 12.75 -1.58 -15.94
N GLY A 378 13.53 -1.03 -14.99
CA GLY A 378 14.67 -0.17 -15.30
C GLY A 378 15.71 -0.87 -16.21
N ALA A 379 16.00 -2.15 -15.95
CA ALA A 379 16.92 -2.93 -16.77
C ALA A 379 16.39 -3.18 -18.20
N VAL A 380 15.12 -3.53 -18.35
CA VAL A 380 14.53 -3.75 -19.69
C VAL A 380 14.35 -2.43 -20.42
N MET A 381 13.86 -1.40 -19.73
CA MET A 381 13.64 -0.07 -20.31
C MET A 381 14.93 0.56 -20.84
N SER A 382 16.06 0.41 -20.14
CA SER A 382 17.35 0.97 -20.57
C SER A 382 17.91 0.34 -21.84
N THR A 383 17.49 -0.90 -22.17
CA THR A 383 17.97 -1.66 -23.35
C THR A 383 16.94 -1.71 -24.48
N GLN A 384 15.65 -1.80 -24.16
CA GLN A 384 14.57 -2.06 -25.12
C GLN A 384 13.61 -0.85 -25.30
N GLY A 385 13.76 0.20 -24.46
CA GLY A 385 12.87 1.35 -24.45
C GLY A 385 11.58 1.16 -23.63
N TRP A 386 10.84 2.25 -23.47
CA TRP A 386 9.69 2.35 -22.57
C TRP A 386 8.52 1.44 -22.95
N GLU A 387 8.08 1.51 -24.21
CA GLU A 387 6.95 0.74 -24.71
C GLU A 387 7.20 -0.76 -24.64
N THR A 388 8.39 -1.19 -25.11
CA THR A 388 8.77 -2.59 -25.12
C THR A 388 8.87 -3.15 -23.71
N ALA A 389 9.44 -2.39 -22.76
CA ALA A 389 9.51 -2.79 -21.37
C ALA A 389 8.11 -2.97 -20.73
N SER A 390 7.19 -2.06 -21.04
CA SER A 390 5.80 -2.17 -20.59
C SER A 390 5.12 -3.41 -21.17
N PHE A 391 5.23 -3.60 -22.47
CA PHE A 391 4.68 -4.77 -23.18
C PHE A 391 5.21 -6.09 -22.64
N MET A 392 6.52 -6.17 -22.39
CA MET A 392 7.17 -7.40 -21.93
C MET A 392 6.88 -7.74 -20.46
N LEU A 393 6.65 -6.73 -19.61
CA LEU A 393 6.52 -6.94 -18.17
C LEU A 393 5.11 -6.71 -17.63
N GLN A 394 4.44 -5.63 -18.00
CA GLN A 394 3.13 -5.31 -17.44
C GLN A 394 2.02 -6.16 -18.07
N LEU A 395 2.01 -6.29 -19.38
CA LEU A 395 0.96 -7.05 -20.07
C LEU A 395 0.91 -8.52 -19.64
N PRO A 396 2.02 -9.30 -19.65
CA PRO A 396 1.98 -10.68 -19.19
C PRO A 396 1.61 -10.79 -17.70
N ALA A 397 2.02 -9.82 -16.88
CA ALA A 397 1.67 -9.80 -15.46
C ALA A 397 0.15 -9.65 -15.26
N TYR A 398 -0.50 -8.70 -15.95
CA TYR A 398 -1.95 -8.54 -15.88
C TYR A 398 -2.70 -9.72 -16.47
N ALA A 399 -2.22 -10.28 -17.60
CA ALA A 399 -2.81 -11.48 -18.21
C ALA A 399 -2.73 -12.69 -17.28
N LEU A 400 -1.57 -12.93 -16.67
CA LEU A 400 -1.39 -14.01 -15.69
C LEU A 400 -2.26 -13.78 -14.44
N ALA A 401 -2.31 -12.55 -13.91
CA ALA A 401 -3.17 -12.19 -12.79
C ALA A 401 -4.65 -12.44 -13.11
N LEU A 402 -5.11 -12.12 -14.33
CA LEU A 402 -6.46 -12.43 -14.80
C LEU A 402 -6.74 -13.92 -14.73
N VAL A 403 -5.84 -14.76 -15.25
CA VAL A 403 -5.97 -16.23 -15.20
C VAL A 403 -6.03 -16.71 -13.74
N LEU A 404 -5.15 -16.21 -12.88
CA LEU A 404 -5.10 -16.59 -11.46
C LEU A 404 -6.39 -16.21 -10.71
N CYS A 405 -7.07 -15.11 -11.08
CA CYS A 405 -8.35 -14.72 -10.47
C CYS A 405 -9.40 -15.84 -10.56
N PHE A 406 -9.37 -16.67 -11.59
CA PHE A 406 -10.30 -17.80 -11.72
C PHE A 406 -10.05 -18.92 -10.68
N PHE A 407 -8.90 -18.95 -10.02
CA PHE A 407 -8.51 -20.02 -9.09
C PHE A 407 -8.53 -19.59 -7.62
N ILE A 408 -8.83 -18.32 -7.31
CA ILE A 408 -8.80 -17.78 -5.94
C ILE A 408 -9.87 -18.43 -5.06
N LEU A 409 -11.11 -18.52 -5.57
CA LEU A 409 -12.29 -18.87 -4.79
C LEU A 409 -13.09 -20.02 -5.38
N PRO A 410 -13.77 -20.81 -4.54
CA PRO A 410 -14.79 -21.73 -5.02
C PRO A 410 -15.91 -20.93 -5.70
N ARG A 411 -16.34 -21.41 -6.86
CA ARG A 411 -17.38 -20.75 -7.67
C ARG A 411 -18.77 -21.15 -7.19
N GLY A 412 -19.68 -20.18 -7.07
CA GLY A 412 -21.08 -20.45 -6.80
C GLY A 412 -21.87 -19.24 -6.30
N LYS A 413 -23.17 -19.21 -6.60
CA LYS A 413 -24.08 -18.14 -6.16
C LYS A 413 -24.28 -18.16 -4.64
N ASN A 414 -24.29 -19.34 -4.04
CA ASN A 414 -24.69 -19.58 -2.66
C ASN A 414 -23.50 -19.79 -1.70
N VAL A 415 -22.26 -19.63 -2.18
CA VAL A 415 -21.08 -19.74 -1.34
C VAL A 415 -20.86 -18.42 -0.62
N THR A 416 -21.26 -18.34 0.64
CA THR A 416 -21.14 -17.16 1.51
C THR A 416 -19.91 -17.26 2.40
N SER A 417 -19.51 -18.47 2.76
CA SER A 417 -18.30 -18.77 3.52
C SER A 417 -17.53 -19.97 2.92
N LEU A 418 -16.33 -20.23 3.39
CA LEU A 418 -15.60 -21.45 3.01
C LEU A 418 -16.24 -22.72 3.58
N ASP A 419 -17.00 -22.59 4.65
CA ASP A 419 -17.69 -23.72 5.29
C ASP A 419 -18.86 -24.24 4.42
N ASP A 420 -19.37 -23.39 3.52
CA ASP A 420 -20.40 -23.77 2.53
C ASP A 420 -19.84 -24.66 1.40
N VAL A 421 -18.52 -24.89 1.35
CA VAL A 421 -17.86 -25.70 0.32
C VAL A 421 -17.67 -27.11 0.85
N PRO A 422 -18.22 -28.15 0.18
CA PRO A 422 -18.02 -29.55 0.56
C PRO A 422 -16.54 -29.90 0.73
N ALA A 423 -16.21 -30.72 1.72
CA ALA A 423 -14.83 -31.04 2.10
C ALA A 423 -14.03 -31.71 0.94
N ASP A 424 -14.71 -32.42 0.04
CA ASP A 424 -14.14 -33.01 -1.18
C ASP A 424 -13.79 -31.99 -2.25
N LYS A 425 -14.46 -30.81 -2.24
CA LYS A 425 -14.22 -29.66 -3.11
C LYS A 425 -13.45 -28.53 -2.43
N ALA A 426 -13.30 -28.62 -1.10
CA ALA A 426 -12.49 -27.66 -0.32
C ALA A 426 -11.00 -27.93 -0.56
N TRP A 427 -10.31 -26.98 -1.07
CA TRP A 427 -8.88 -27.00 -1.33
C TRP A 427 -8.09 -26.40 -0.17
N PRO A 428 -6.99 -27.07 0.26
CA PRO A 428 -6.75 -28.51 0.32
C PRO A 428 -7.48 -29.15 1.48
N LYS A 429 -7.72 -30.48 1.40
CA LYS A 429 -8.19 -31.27 2.55
C LYS A 429 -7.25 -31.01 3.73
N GLY A 430 -7.76 -30.43 4.82
CA GLY A 430 -7.05 -30.30 6.08
C GLY A 430 -6.66 -28.87 6.48
N PHE A 431 -7.63 -28.06 6.73
CA PHE A 431 -7.59 -26.94 7.67
C PHE A 431 -8.88 -26.90 8.48
#